data_34a04c35b281db16a4dba8c4589d4491
#
_entry.id   34a04c35b281db16a4dba8c4589d4491
#
_cell.length_a   1.000
_cell.length_b   1.000
_cell.length_c   1.000
_cell.angle_alpha   90.00
_cell.angle_beta   90.00
_cell.angle_gamma   90.00
#
_symmetry.space_group_name_H-M   'P 1'
#
loop_
_entity.id
_entity.type
_entity.pdbx_description
1 polymer ?
#
loop_
_entity_poly.entity_id
_entity_poly.type
_entity_poly.pdbx_seq_one_letter_code
_entity_poly.pdbx_strand_id
1 'polypeptide(L)'
;MLEINTGDKLIINGETGEIIVAPDTATERRYRALSASRKRHGEHCLKGAHTPAVTRGGRRIAVLGNAGSVAEVRAALDAGAEGIGLFRSEFLYMQSRGGFPGEQTQFEAYRHAAELCGERPLVIRTLDIGGDKALPYMDFGHEENPFLGWRAIRVSLSMHDVFRTQLRALLRASVFGNLRIMFPMITSVGEFRRAEAAVRECMAELDAEKAAYNPGIELGVMIETPAAVMVADLLAAEARFFSIGTNDLTQYVMAADRGNPRVAHLCDPSDTAVRRSVAMTLAAARSAGIEAGMCGELAADPEATA
;
A
#
# COMPACT_ATOMS: atom_id res chain seq x y z
N MET A 1 10.75 28.89 -15.59
CA MET A 1 11.55 27.82 -14.97
C MET A 1 12.59 28.52 -14.11
N LEU A 2 12.71 28.21 -12.82
CA LEU A 2 13.81 28.72 -11.99
C LEU A 2 15.08 28.00 -12.45
N GLU A 3 16.09 28.74 -12.91
CA GLU A 3 17.41 28.18 -13.19
C GLU A 3 18.13 27.95 -11.85
N ILE A 4 18.43 26.70 -11.55
CA ILE A 4 19.20 26.29 -10.37
C ILE A 4 20.58 25.89 -10.86
N ASN A 5 21.63 26.56 -10.36
CA ASN A 5 23.01 26.31 -10.73
C ASN A 5 23.73 25.53 -9.62
N THR A 6 24.78 24.81 -9.99
CA THR A 6 25.66 24.17 -9.02
C THR A 6 26.29 25.19 -8.10
N GLY A 7 26.09 25.05 -6.78
CA GLY A 7 26.53 25.98 -5.75
C GLY A 7 25.46 26.91 -5.22
N ASP A 8 24.29 26.93 -5.85
CA ASP A 8 23.15 27.68 -5.32
C ASP A 8 22.67 27.11 -3.98
N LYS A 9 22.36 28.00 -3.06
CA LYS A 9 21.77 27.65 -1.78
C LYS A 9 20.27 27.48 -1.95
N LEU A 10 19.75 26.33 -1.51
CA LEU A 10 18.34 25.98 -1.65
C LEU A 10 17.71 25.69 -0.30
N ILE A 11 16.44 26.03 -0.16
CA ILE A 11 15.54 25.46 0.84
C ILE A 11 14.49 24.63 0.11
N ILE A 12 14.32 23.38 0.53
CA ILE A 12 13.30 22.47 0.00
C ILE A 12 12.35 22.12 1.14
N ASN A 13 11.07 22.44 0.97
CA ASN A 13 10.02 22.05 1.90
C ASN A 13 9.19 20.92 1.28
N GLY A 14 9.43 19.69 1.72
CA GLY A 14 8.76 18.51 1.19
C GLY A 14 7.26 18.40 1.52
N GLU A 15 6.75 19.18 2.48
CA GLU A 15 5.31 19.22 2.78
C GLU A 15 4.54 20.10 1.80
N THR A 16 5.11 21.27 1.48
CA THR A 16 4.44 22.24 0.60
C THR A 16 4.87 22.12 -0.86
N GLY A 17 5.92 21.33 -1.14
CA GLY A 17 6.57 21.29 -2.46
C GLY A 17 7.34 22.58 -2.82
N GLU A 18 7.52 23.48 -1.86
CA GLU A 18 8.16 24.78 -2.09
C GLU A 18 9.69 24.63 -2.20
N ILE A 19 10.24 25.22 -3.24
CA ILE A 19 11.70 25.33 -3.45
C ILE A 19 12.05 26.81 -3.48
N ILE A 20 12.91 27.26 -2.57
CA ILE A 20 13.39 28.63 -2.49
C ILE A 20 14.85 28.65 -2.89
N VAL A 21 15.16 29.36 -3.97
CA VAL A 21 16.53 29.53 -4.47
C VAL A 21 17.12 30.80 -3.88
N ALA A 22 18.37 30.75 -3.45
CA ALA A 22 19.11 31.86 -2.83
C ALA A 22 18.32 32.57 -1.72
N PRO A 23 17.87 31.83 -0.67
CA PRO A 23 17.05 32.39 0.39
C PRO A 23 17.80 33.50 1.14
N ASP A 24 17.08 34.55 1.54
CA ASP A 24 17.60 35.55 2.43
C ASP A 24 17.79 35.03 3.87
N THR A 25 18.53 35.79 4.68
CA THR A 25 18.85 35.40 6.07
C THR A 25 17.59 35.22 6.96
N ALA A 26 16.54 35.98 6.70
CA ALA A 26 15.28 35.88 7.47
C ALA A 26 14.53 34.60 7.12
N THR A 27 14.44 34.28 5.82
CA THR A 27 13.86 33.04 5.31
C THR A 27 14.65 31.82 5.80
N GLU A 28 15.97 31.82 5.76
CA GLU A 28 16.78 30.74 6.31
C GLU A 28 16.51 30.52 7.80
N ARG A 29 16.46 31.60 8.58
CA ARG A 29 16.19 31.50 10.02
C ARG A 29 14.82 30.90 10.30
N ARG A 30 13.80 31.31 9.53
CA ARG A 30 12.44 30.76 9.63
C ARG A 30 12.43 29.24 9.36
N TYR A 31 13.04 28.81 8.28
CA TYR A 31 13.04 27.37 7.91
C TYR A 31 13.92 26.52 8.82
N ARG A 32 15.03 27.05 9.34
CA ARG A 32 15.82 26.39 10.38
C ARG A 32 15.03 26.19 11.66
N ALA A 33 14.26 27.20 12.09
CA ALA A 33 13.38 27.08 13.24
C ALA A 33 12.28 26.05 13.02
N LEU A 34 11.67 26.01 11.82
CA LEU A 34 10.67 25.01 11.43
C LEU A 34 11.26 23.60 11.46
N SER A 35 12.43 23.40 10.85
CA SER A 35 13.14 22.12 10.87
C SER A 35 13.47 21.65 12.29
N ALA A 36 13.95 22.55 13.15
CA ALA A 36 14.24 22.22 14.55
C ALA A 36 12.95 21.88 15.34
N SER A 37 11.85 22.56 15.05
CA SER A 37 10.54 22.24 15.67
C SER A 37 10.05 20.86 15.25
N ARG A 38 10.12 20.52 13.96
CA ARG A 38 9.77 19.19 13.43
C ARG A 38 10.61 18.08 14.05
N LYS A 39 11.93 18.30 14.13
CA LYS A 39 12.83 17.34 14.77
C LYS A 39 12.43 17.06 16.22
N ARG A 40 12.17 18.11 17.02
CA ARG A 40 11.70 17.97 18.41
C ARG A 40 10.34 17.25 18.51
N HIS A 41 9.43 17.55 17.58
CA HIS A 41 8.14 16.87 17.52
C HIS A 41 8.32 15.38 17.22
N GLY A 42 9.15 15.02 16.21
CA GLY A 42 9.48 13.63 15.91
C GLY A 42 10.12 12.88 17.09
N GLU A 43 11.09 13.52 17.78
CA GLU A 43 11.70 12.95 18.99
C GLU A 43 10.67 12.76 20.15
N HIS A 44 9.69 13.65 20.25
CA HIS A 44 8.60 13.49 21.22
C HIS A 44 7.68 12.34 20.84
N CYS A 45 7.28 12.22 19.57
CA CYS A 45 6.45 11.12 19.08
C CYS A 45 7.12 9.75 19.28
N LEU A 46 8.44 9.66 19.04
CA LEU A 46 9.19 8.42 19.23
C LEU A 46 9.17 7.93 20.69
N LYS A 47 9.06 8.82 21.68
CA LYS A 47 8.96 8.40 23.09
C LYS A 47 7.67 7.65 23.40
N GLY A 48 6.59 7.92 22.66
CA GLY A 48 5.31 7.23 22.79
C GLY A 48 5.06 6.15 21.73
N ALA A 49 5.99 5.95 20.81
CA ALA A 49 5.79 5.13 19.61
C ALA A 49 5.43 3.66 19.88
N HIS A 50 5.91 3.09 20.98
CA HIS A 50 5.62 1.72 21.39
C HIS A 50 4.40 1.60 22.33
N THR A 51 3.70 2.70 22.59
CA THR A 51 2.47 2.68 23.39
C THR A 51 1.29 2.29 22.50
N PRO A 52 0.45 1.31 22.89
CA PRO A 52 -0.71 0.94 22.09
C PRO A 52 -1.63 2.15 21.83
N ALA A 53 -2.05 2.33 20.59
CA ALA A 53 -3.01 3.36 20.24
C ALA A 53 -4.42 2.95 20.70
N VAL A 54 -5.03 3.81 21.52
CA VAL A 54 -6.37 3.57 22.08
C VAL A 54 -7.23 4.81 21.84
N THR A 55 -8.41 4.61 21.27
CA THR A 55 -9.37 5.71 21.07
C THR A 55 -9.89 6.24 22.38
N ARG A 56 -10.50 7.44 22.37
CA ARG A 56 -11.19 8.00 23.57
C ARG A 56 -12.27 7.07 24.12
N GLY A 57 -12.88 6.23 23.28
CA GLY A 57 -13.86 5.22 23.67
C GLY A 57 -13.25 3.90 24.20
N GLY A 58 -11.93 3.83 24.40
CA GLY A 58 -11.25 2.65 24.93
C GLY A 58 -10.95 1.54 23.92
N ARG A 59 -11.23 1.75 22.63
CA ARG A 59 -10.95 0.76 21.58
C ARG A 59 -9.48 0.84 21.15
N ARG A 60 -8.77 -0.30 21.22
CA ARG A 60 -7.41 -0.41 20.67
C ARG A 60 -7.45 -0.45 19.14
N ILE A 61 -6.55 0.30 18.52
CA ILE A 61 -6.32 0.32 17.08
C ILE A 61 -4.87 -0.10 16.83
N ALA A 62 -4.66 -1.11 15.98
CA ALA A 62 -3.31 -1.49 15.57
C ALA A 62 -2.76 -0.44 14.60
N VAL A 63 -1.56 0.07 14.88
CA VAL A 63 -0.85 1.01 14.02
C VAL A 63 0.20 0.25 13.22
N LEU A 64 -0.06 0.11 11.93
CA LEU A 64 0.78 -0.66 11.01
C LEU A 64 1.53 0.28 10.06
N GLY A 65 2.74 -0.11 9.67
CA GLY A 65 3.56 0.65 8.73
C GLY A 65 3.19 0.37 7.27
N ASN A 66 3.49 1.34 6.41
CA ASN A 66 3.56 1.15 4.96
C ASN A 66 5.03 1.07 4.55
N ALA A 67 5.40 0.09 3.72
CA ALA A 67 6.77 -0.13 3.29
C ALA A 67 6.81 -0.58 1.82
N GLY A 68 7.88 -0.24 1.11
CA GLY A 68 8.17 -0.71 -0.26
C GLY A 68 9.51 -1.46 -0.34
N SER A 69 10.22 -1.58 0.78
CA SER A 69 11.51 -2.27 0.85
C SER A 69 11.73 -2.88 2.23
N VAL A 70 12.66 -3.82 2.33
CA VAL A 70 13.08 -4.43 3.61
C VAL A 70 13.64 -3.38 4.58
N ALA A 71 14.35 -2.38 4.05
CA ALA A 71 14.86 -1.27 4.87
C ALA A 71 13.74 -0.43 5.48
N GLU A 72 12.67 -0.17 4.70
CA GLU A 72 11.50 0.55 5.20
C GLU A 72 10.70 -0.28 6.21
N VAL A 73 10.62 -1.61 6.05
CA VAL A 73 10.04 -2.51 7.07
C VAL A 73 10.76 -2.32 8.39
N ARG A 74 12.09 -2.39 8.39
CA ARG A 74 12.90 -2.17 9.61
C ARG A 74 12.63 -0.81 10.21
N ALA A 75 12.68 0.25 9.40
CA ALA A 75 12.46 1.61 9.87
C ALA A 75 11.07 1.81 10.48
N ALA A 76 10.02 1.22 9.88
CA ALA A 76 8.67 1.27 10.42
C ALA A 76 8.56 0.57 11.78
N LEU A 77 9.16 -0.62 11.91
CA LEU A 77 9.17 -1.37 13.16
C LEU A 77 9.98 -0.66 14.26
N ASP A 78 11.10 -0.06 13.91
CA ASP A 78 11.94 0.74 14.83
C ASP A 78 11.19 2.02 15.28
N ALA A 79 10.32 2.56 14.42
CA ALA A 79 9.43 3.68 14.73
C ALA A 79 8.18 3.29 15.54
N GLY A 80 8.03 2.02 15.93
CA GLY A 80 6.95 1.54 16.80
C GLY A 80 5.76 0.92 16.08
N ALA A 81 5.83 0.67 14.77
CA ALA A 81 4.77 -0.04 14.06
C ALA A 81 4.55 -1.45 14.63
N GLU A 82 3.29 -1.81 14.82
CA GLU A 82 2.87 -3.12 15.34
C GLU A 82 2.89 -4.23 14.25
N GLY A 83 3.38 -3.90 13.07
CA GLY A 83 3.51 -4.75 11.88
C GLY A 83 3.49 -3.90 10.61
N ILE A 84 3.35 -4.55 9.47
CA ILE A 84 3.26 -3.90 8.15
C ILE A 84 1.88 -4.15 7.57
N GLY A 85 1.08 -3.09 7.47
CA GLY A 85 -0.28 -3.12 6.91
C GLY A 85 -0.29 -3.07 5.38
N LEU A 86 0.79 -2.58 4.77
CA LEU A 86 0.96 -2.55 3.33
C LEU A 86 2.45 -2.64 2.97
N PHE A 87 2.86 -3.78 2.42
CA PHE A 87 4.12 -3.88 1.70
C PHE A 87 3.84 -3.74 0.20
N ARG A 88 4.39 -2.68 -0.41
CA ARG A 88 4.22 -2.35 -1.83
C ARG A 88 5.24 -3.11 -2.67
N SER A 89 4.83 -4.23 -3.26
CA SER A 89 5.73 -5.12 -4.01
C SER A 89 6.21 -4.52 -5.34
N GLU A 90 5.54 -3.52 -5.88
CA GLU A 90 5.89 -2.88 -7.15
C GLU A 90 7.29 -2.28 -7.17
N PHE A 91 7.84 -1.86 -6.03
CA PHE A 91 9.21 -1.33 -5.97
C PHE A 91 10.28 -2.36 -6.33
N LEU A 92 10.06 -3.65 -6.05
CA LEU A 92 10.96 -4.72 -6.50
C LEU A 92 11.01 -4.80 -8.03
N TYR A 93 9.87 -4.59 -8.66
CA TYR A 93 9.76 -4.59 -10.12
C TYR A 93 10.37 -3.33 -10.74
N MET A 94 10.14 -2.16 -10.14
CA MET A 94 10.71 -0.89 -10.61
C MET A 94 12.24 -0.85 -10.50
N GLN A 95 12.83 -1.53 -9.54
CA GLN A 95 14.28 -1.62 -9.35
C GLN A 95 14.94 -2.65 -10.29
N SER A 96 14.18 -3.56 -10.87
CA SER A 96 14.70 -4.57 -11.80
C SER A 96 15.08 -3.93 -13.12
N ARG A 97 16.31 -4.22 -13.60
CA ARG A 97 16.84 -3.65 -14.85
C ARG A 97 16.71 -4.58 -16.05
N GLY A 98 16.52 -5.87 -15.80
CA GLY A 98 16.56 -6.92 -16.83
C GLY A 98 15.21 -7.55 -17.16
N GLY A 99 14.10 -6.96 -16.73
CA GLY A 99 12.75 -7.53 -16.86
C GLY A 99 12.12 -7.83 -15.52
N PHE A 100 11.08 -8.65 -15.50
CA PHE A 100 10.38 -9.04 -14.27
C PHE A 100 11.31 -9.79 -13.31
N PRO A 101 11.32 -9.45 -12.00
CA PRO A 101 12.15 -10.16 -11.02
C PRO A 101 11.72 -11.62 -10.91
N GLY A 102 12.69 -12.52 -10.95
CA GLY A 102 12.45 -13.95 -10.81
C GLY A 102 11.96 -14.36 -9.41
N GLU A 103 11.45 -15.59 -9.28
CA GLU A 103 10.89 -16.13 -8.04
C GLU A 103 11.86 -16.02 -6.85
N GLN A 104 13.13 -16.37 -7.06
CA GLN A 104 14.13 -16.35 -5.97
C GLN A 104 14.41 -14.92 -5.46
N THR A 105 14.52 -13.95 -6.35
CA THR A 105 14.73 -12.54 -5.97
C THR A 105 13.56 -12.01 -5.14
N GLN A 106 12.33 -12.31 -5.56
CA GLN A 106 11.13 -11.92 -4.83
C GLN A 106 11.02 -12.66 -3.49
N PHE A 107 11.27 -13.97 -3.49
CA PHE A 107 11.27 -14.79 -2.28
C PHE A 107 12.22 -14.23 -1.20
N GLU A 108 13.45 -13.90 -1.57
CA GLU A 108 14.44 -13.34 -0.62
C GLU A 108 13.95 -12.04 0.00
N ALA A 109 13.39 -11.13 -0.80
CA ALA A 109 12.86 -9.87 -0.30
C ALA A 109 11.67 -10.09 0.65
N TYR A 110 10.71 -10.94 0.29
CA TYR A 110 9.54 -11.24 1.11
C TYR A 110 9.91 -12.01 2.38
N ARG A 111 10.83 -12.97 2.27
CA ARG A 111 11.38 -13.71 3.40
C ARG A 111 12.03 -12.77 4.42
N HIS A 112 12.95 -11.90 4.00
CA HIS A 112 13.59 -10.94 4.91
C HIS A 112 12.58 -10.02 5.58
N ALA A 113 11.56 -9.55 4.85
CA ALA A 113 10.49 -8.75 5.44
C ALA A 113 9.70 -9.56 6.48
N ALA A 114 9.39 -10.84 6.20
CA ALA A 114 8.66 -11.72 7.11
C ALA A 114 9.49 -12.03 8.38
N GLU A 115 10.79 -12.32 8.23
CA GLU A 115 11.70 -12.54 9.35
C GLU A 115 11.81 -11.31 10.28
N LEU A 116 11.83 -10.09 9.71
CA LEU A 116 11.83 -8.85 10.50
C LEU A 116 10.51 -8.64 11.27
N CYS A 117 9.38 -8.98 10.66
CA CYS A 117 8.08 -8.86 11.31
C CYS A 117 7.87 -9.94 12.37
N GLY A 118 8.39 -11.18 12.16
CA GLY A 118 8.16 -12.32 13.03
C GLY A 118 6.67 -12.65 13.14
N GLU A 119 6.11 -12.62 14.35
CA GLU A 119 4.68 -12.88 14.59
C GLU A 119 3.76 -11.70 14.24
N ARG A 120 4.34 -10.50 14.05
CA ARG A 120 3.59 -9.30 13.68
C ARG A 120 3.08 -9.43 12.24
N PRO A 121 1.89 -8.87 11.92
CA PRO A 121 1.34 -8.97 10.58
C PRO A 121 2.24 -8.31 9.53
N LEU A 122 2.40 -9.00 8.40
CA LEU A 122 3.01 -8.49 7.18
C LEU A 122 2.03 -8.70 6.02
N VAL A 123 1.34 -7.66 5.62
CA VAL A 123 0.42 -7.69 4.48
C VAL A 123 1.18 -7.29 3.22
N ILE A 124 1.37 -8.22 2.30
CA ILE A 124 2.02 -7.96 1.01
C ILE A 124 0.95 -7.83 -0.07
N ARG A 125 0.91 -6.65 -0.69
CA ARG A 125 0.08 -6.40 -1.86
C ARG A 125 0.74 -7.00 -3.10
N THR A 126 -0.02 -7.79 -3.87
CA THR A 126 0.45 -8.25 -5.17
C THR A 126 0.66 -7.08 -6.12
N LEU A 127 1.31 -7.32 -7.23
CA LEU A 127 1.77 -6.32 -8.18
C LEU A 127 0.69 -5.30 -8.54
N ASP A 128 0.98 -4.02 -8.30
CA ASP A 128 0.13 -2.88 -8.65
C ASP A 128 0.90 -1.92 -9.57
N ILE A 129 0.96 -2.28 -10.86
CA ILE A 129 1.57 -1.50 -11.94
C ILE A 129 0.49 -1.10 -12.96
N GLY A 130 0.80 -0.13 -13.81
CA GLY A 130 -0.12 0.53 -14.73
C GLY A 130 -0.64 1.85 -14.13
N GLY A 131 -1.40 2.60 -14.91
CA GLY A 131 -1.76 3.96 -14.51
C GLY A 131 -0.55 4.89 -14.48
N ASP A 132 -0.19 5.34 -13.29
CA ASP A 132 0.97 6.21 -13.02
C ASP A 132 2.29 5.44 -12.76
N LYS A 133 2.23 4.11 -12.65
CA LYS A 133 3.36 3.24 -12.29
C LYS A 133 3.86 2.45 -13.51
N ALA A 134 4.64 3.10 -14.35
CA ALA A 134 5.27 2.46 -15.50
C ALA A 134 6.50 1.63 -15.09
N LEU A 135 6.72 0.51 -15.78
CA LEU A 135 7.96 -0.26 -15.70
C LEU A 135 8.81 0.03 -16.94
N PRO A 136 10.13 0.26 -16.80
CA PRO A 136 10.97 0.66 -17.93
C PRO A 136 11.13 -0.42 -19.01
N TYR A 137 10.74 -1.65 -18.71
CA TYR A 137 10.86 -2.83 -19.59
C TYR A 137 9.50 -3.41 -19.99
N MET A 138 8.40 -2.72 -19.70
CA MET A 138 7.03 -3.14 -20.05
C MET A 138 6.31 -2.02 -20.78
N ASP A 139 5.84 -2.33 -21.99
CA ASP A 139 5.01 -1.42 -22.76
C ASP A 139 3.53 -1.72 -22.49
N PHE A 140 2.83 -0.75 -21.92
CA PHE A 140 1.38 -0.81 -21.69
C PHE A 140 0.57 -0.39 -22.91
N GLY A 141 1.23 0.08 -23.98
CA GLY A 141 0.57 0.70 -25.12
C GLY A 141 -0.03 2.06 -24.77
N HIS A 142 -0.76 2.63 -25.71
CA HIS A 142 -1.50 3.86 -25.47
C HIS A 142 -2.88 3.54 -24.90
N GLU A 143 -3.19 4.07 -23.73
CA GLU A 143 -4.51 4.01 -23.09
C GLU A 143 -5.07 5.42 -22.92
N GLU A 144 -6.31 5.64 -23.32
CA GLU A 144 -7.01 6.92 -23.16
C GLU A 144 -7.21 7.28 -21.66
N ASN A 145 -7.42 6.26 -20.83
CA ASN A 145 -7.67 6.40 -19.40
C ASN A 145 -6.85 5.37 -18.60
N PRO A 146 -5.53 5.55 -18.43
CA PRO A 146 -4.66 4.55 -17.83
C PRO A 146 -5.07 4.10 -16.41
N PHE A 147 -5.66 5.01 -15.60
CA PHE A 147 -6.17 4.65 -14.28
C PHE A 147 -7.40 3.73 -14.31
N LEU A 148 -8.16 3.74 -15.41
CA LEU A 148 -9.31 2.85 -15.64
C LEU A 148 -8.95 1.63 -16.50
N GLY A 149 -7.70 1.56 -16.98
CA GLY A 149 -7.21 0.61 -17.96
C GLY A 149 -6.63 -0.68 -17.36
N TRP A 150 -5.60 -1.15 -18.02
CA TRP A 150 -4.90 -2.39 -17.70
C TRP A 150 -3.88 -2.18 -16.59
N ARG A 151 -4.31 -2.36 -15.34
CA ARG A 151 -3.47 -2.18 -14.14
C ARG A 151 -3.74 -3.23 -13.07
N ALA A 152 -2.79 -3.37 -12.17
CA ALA A 152 -2.87 -4.16 -10.93
C ALA A 152 -3.36 -5.60 -11.16
N ILE A 153 -4.43 -6.04 -10.51
CA ILE A 153 -4.95 -7.41 -10.65
C ILE A 153 -5.32 -7.77 -12.09
N ARG A 154 -5.71 -6.79 -12.91
CA ARG A 154 -6.02 -7.02 -14.33
C ARG A 154 -4.78 -7.44 -15.10
N VAL A 155 -3.64 -6.79 -14.81
CA VAL A 155 -2.32 -7.20 -15.35
C VAL A 155 -1.97 -8.59 -14.84
N SER A 156 -2.04 -8.81 -13.53
CA SER A 156 -1.69 -10.08 -12.89
C SER A 156 -2.47 -11.26 -13.47
N LEU A 157 -3.81 -11.11 -13.61
CA LEU A 157 -4.67 -12.16 -14.15
C LEU A 157 -4.51 -12.39 -15.65
N SER A 158 -3.91 -11.46 -16.41
CA SER A 158 -3.62 -11.63 -17.84
C SER A 158 -2.18 -12.13 -18.09
N MET A 159 -1.24 -11.81 -17.19
CA MET A 159 0.16 -12.23 -17.25
C MET A 159 0.41 -13.39 -16.27
N HIS A 160 -0.16 -14.55 -16.56
CA HIS A 160 -0.16 -15.71 -15.66
C HIS A 160 1.23 -16.08 -15.13
N ASP A 161 2.26 -16.08 -15.97
CA ASP A 161 3.63 -16.46 -15.55
C ASP A 161 4.21 -15.46 -14.54
N VAL A 162 3.97 -14.17 -14.74
CA VAL A 162 4.44 -13.12 -13.82
C VAL A 162 3.71 -13.24 -12.49
N PHE A 163 2.39 -13.42 -12.53
CA PHE A 163 1.57 -13.56 -11.32
C PHE A 163 1.92 -14.85 -10.56
N ARG A 164 2.03 -15.99 -11.27
CA ARG A 164 2.47 -17.25 -10.70
C ARG A 164 3.83 -17.14 -10.02
N THR A 165 4.81 -16.50 -10.66
CA THR A 165 6.14 -16.26 -10.08
C THR A 165 6.05 -15.48 -8.77
N GLN A 166 5.23 -14.45 -8.70
CA GLN A 166 5.01 -13.67 -7.46
C GLN A 166 4.33 -14.51 -6.39
N LEU A 167 3.24 -15.21 -6.73
CA LEU A 167 2.48 -16.02 -5.78
C LEU A 167 3.34 -17.14 -5.18
N ARG A 168 4.14 -17.84 -5.98
CA ARG A 168 5.06 -18.86 -5.49
C ARG A 168 6.09 -18.28 -4.51
N ALA A 169 6.66 -17.12 -4.83
CA ALA A 169 7.60 -16.43 -3.94
C ALA A 169 6.95 -16.05 -2.60
N LEU A 170 5.71 -15.53 -2.64
CA LEU A 170 4.93 -15.18 -1.45
C LEU A 170 4.61 -16.40 -0.58
N LEU A 171 4.14 -17.48 -1.21
CA LEU A 171 3.83 -18.74 -0.53
C LEU A 171 5.07 -19.33 0.14
N ARG A 172 6.21 -19.42 -0.56
CA ARG A 172 7.47 -19.87 0.02
C ARG A 172 7.95 -18.99 1.18
N ALA A 173 7.73 -17.68 1.10
CA ALA A 173 8.09 -16.75 2.16
C ALA A 173 7.16 -16.85 3.40
N SER A 174 5.96 -17.39 3.26
CA SER A 174 4.93 -17.41 4.30
C SER A 174 5.27 -18.28 5.53
N VAL A 175 6.28 -19.16 5.44
CA VAL A 175 6.74 -19.96 6.59
C VAL A 175 7.68 -19.21 7.52
N PHE A 176 8.12 -17.99 7.14
CA PHE A 176 9.10 -17.20 7.89
C PHE A 176 8.49 -16.10 8.75
N GLY A 177 7.16 -15.97 8.78
CA GLY A 177 6.45 -14.98 9.58
C GLY A 177 4.95 -14.95 9.30
N ASN A 178 4.24 -14.01 9.91
CA ASN A 178 2.79 -13.84 9.73
C ASN A 178 2.50 -13.06 8.44
N LEU A 179 2.77 -13.67 7.29
CA LEU A 179 2.56 -13.09 5.96
C LEU A 179 1.13 -13.32 5.49
N ARG A 180 0.52 -12.26 4.98
CA ARG A 180 -0.82 -12.23 4.37
C ARG A 180 -0.71 -11.68 2.95
N ILE A 181 -1.51 -12.17 2.02
CA ILE A 181 -1.54 -11.70 0.62
C ILE A 181 -2.76 -10.80 0.41
N MET A 182 -2.57 -9.65 -0.22
CA MET A 182 -3.62 -8.70 -0.55
C MET A 182 -3.67 -8.42 -2.04
N PHE A 183 -4.87 -8.50 -2.64
CA PHE A 183 -5.08 -8.23 -4.06
C PHE A 183 -5.60 -6.79 -4.27
N PRO A 184 -4.88 -5.97 -5.08
CA PRO A 184 -5.29 -4.61 -5.42
C PRO A 184 -6.35 -4.59 -6.51
N MET A 185 -7.09 -3.48 -6.64
CA MET A 185 -7.98 -3.15 -7.76
C MET A 185 -9.06 -4.20 -8.07
N ILE A 186 -9.46 -4.97 -7.07
CA ILE A 186 -10.59 -5.90 -7.22
C ILE A 186 -11.88 -5.09 -7.47
N THR A 187 -12.68 -5.52 -8.46
CA THR A 187 -13.97 -4.93 -8.80
C THR A 187 -15.14 -5.90 -8.66
N SER A 188 -14.85 -7.20 -8.55
CA SER A 188 -15.89 -8.23 -8.46
C SER A 188 -15.41 -9.45 -7.65
N VAL A 189 -16.37 -10.20 -7.13
CA VAL A 189 -16.11 -11.51 -6.50
C VAL A 189 -15.46 -12.49 -7.49
N GLY A 190 -15.82 -12.41 -8.78
CA GLY A 190 -15.22 -13.24 -9.81
C GLY A 190 -13.73 -13.00 -10.00
N GLU A 191 -13.27 -11.74 -9.89
CA GLU A 191 -11.82 -11.44 -9.93
C GLU A 191 -11.10 -11.99 -8.70
N PHE A 192 -11.68 -11.82 -7.50
CA PHE A 192 -11.11 -12.39 -6.28
C PHE A 192 -10.98 -13.92 -6.37
N ARG A 193 -12.03 -14.63 -6.83
CA ARG A 193 -12.01 -16.09 -7.02
C ARG A 193 -10.94 -16.54 -8.01
N ARG A 194 -10.72 -15.80 -9.11
CA ARG A 194 -9.64 -16.11 -10.06
C ARG A 194 -8.27 -15.93 -9.43
N ALA A 195 -8.08 -14.88 -8.63
CA ALA A 195 -6.82 -14.67 -7.91
C ALA A 195 -6.59 -15.78 -6.86
N GLU A 196 -7.61 -16.16 -6.11
CA GLU A 196 -7.57 -17.28 -5.17
C GLU A 196 -7.27 -18.61 -5.87
N ALA A 197 -7.87 -18.87 -7.03
CA ALA A 197 -7.59 -20.09 -7.82
C ALA A 197 -6.11 -20.15 -8.22
N ALA A 198 -5.52 -19.03 -8.68
CA ALA A 198 -4.10 -18.96 -8.99
C ALA A 198 -3.20 -19.25 -7.76
N VAL A 199 -3.60 -18.80 -6.55
CA VAL A 199 -2.89 -19.17 -5.32
C VAL A 199 -2.95 -20.68 -5.08
N ARG A 200 -4.11 -21.29 -5.24
CA ARG A 200 -4.30 -22.76 -5.06
C ARG A 200 -3.50 -23.57 -6.07
N GLU A 201 -3.42 -23.13 -7.32
CA GLU A 201 -2.57 -23.74 -8.34
C GLU A 201 -1.09 -23.70 -7.92
N CYS A 202 -0.60 -22.55 -7.46
CA CYS A 202 0.76 -22.43 -6.94
C CYS A 202 1.02 -23.31 -5.71
N MET A 203 0.05 -23.46 -4.81
CA MET A 203 0.14 -24.39 -3.68
C MET A 203 0.30 -25.84 -4.15
N ALA A 204 -0.51 -26.27 -5.12
CA ALA A 204 -0.41 -27.62 -5.67
C ALA A 204 0.95 -27.91 -6.34
N GLU A 205 1.53 -26.91 -7.01
CA GLU A 205 2.88 -27.00 -7.56
C GLU A 205 3.95 -27.15 -6.47
N LEU A 206 3.87 -26.31 -5.41
CA LEU A 206 4.80 -26.39 -4.29
C LEU A 206 4.68 -27.71 -3.53
N ASP A 207 3.46 -28.28 -3.41
CA ASP A 207 3.24 -29.62 -2.85
C ASP A 207 3.94 -30.69 -3.68
N ALA A 208 3.82 -30.63 -5.01
CA ALA A 208 4.49 -31.57 -5.90
C ALA A 208 6.02 -31.49 -5.81
N GLU A 209 6.55 -30.28 -5.58
CA GLU A 209 7.96 -30.01 -5.37
C GLU A 209 8.43 -30.29 -3.93
N LYS A 210 7.51 -30.57 -3.00
CA LYS A 210 7.75 -30.69 -1.55
C LYS A 210 8.38 -29.44 -0.94
N ALA A 211 8.06 -28.28 -1.48
CA ALA A 211 8.49 -26.99 -0.98
C ALA A 211 7.57 -26.51 0.14
N ALA A 212 8.14 -26.03 1.23
CA ALA A 212 7.37 -25.57 2.39
C ALA A 212 6.65 -24.23 2.11
N TYR A 213 5.40 -24.13 2.52
CA TYR A 213 4.59 -22.90 2.57
C TYR A 213 3.55 -23.00 3.69
N ASN A 214 2.90 -21.89 4.03
CA ASN A 214 1.79 -21.88 4.98
C ASN A 214 0.46 -22.16 4.25
N PRO A 215 -0.17 -23.33 4.41
CA PRO A 215 -1.43 -23.65 3.74
C PRO A 215 -2.61 -22.82 4.26
N GLY A 216 -2.47 -22.20 5.44
CA GLY A 216 -3.46 -21.31 6.04
C GLY A 216 -3.24 -19.83 5.75
N ILE A 217 -2.44 -19.48 4.72
CA ILE A 217 -2.18 -18.08 4.37
C ILE A 217 -3.47 -17.33 4.12
N GLU A 218 -3.60 -16.16 4.74
CA GLU A 218 -4.78 -15.33 4.61
C GLU A 218 -4.74 -14.48 3.33
N LEU A 219 -5.85 -14.51 2.58
CA LEU A 219 -6.06 -13.73 1.37
C LEU A 219 -7.03 -12.59 1.65
N GLY A 220 -6.63 -11.37 1.31
CA GLY A 220 -7.43 -10.17 1.51
C GLY A 220 -7.61 -9.35 0.25
N VAL A 221 -8.52 -8.38 0.35
CA VAL A 221 -8.86 -7.46 -0.75
C VAL A 221 -8.51 -6.03 -0.35
N MET A 222 -7.85 -5.31 -1.24
CA MET A 222 -7.79 -3.86 -1.15
C MET A 222 -9.08 -3.29 -1.69
N ILE A 223 -9.87 -2.68 -0.81
CA ILE A 223 -11.12 -2.01 -1.17
C ILE A 223 -10.77 -0.57 -1.59
N GLU A 224 -10.65 -0.38 -2.89
CA GLU A 224 -10.19 0.88 -3.48
C GLU A 224 -10.94 1.26 -4.76
N THR A 225 -11.96 0.46 -5.12
CA THR A 225 -12.86 0.74 -6.23
C THR A 225 -14.28 0.87 -5.73
N PRO A 226 -15.12 1.77 -6.29
CA PRO A 226 -16.54 1.85 -5.94
C PRO A 226 -17.28 0.52 -6.14
N ALA A 227 -16.90 -0.25 -7.16
CA ALA A 227 -17.49 -1.56 -7.42
C ALA A 227 -17.23 -2.54 -6.25
N ALA A 228 -15.99 -2.59 -5.71
CA ALA A 228 -15.68 -3.42 -4.55
C ALA A 228 -16.48 -2.99 -3.30
N VAL A 229 -16.67 -1.68 -3.10
CA VAL A 229 -17.53 -1.16 -2.01
C VAL A 229 -18.96 -1.67 -2.13
N MET A 230 -19.52 -1.62 -3.35
CA MET A 230 -20.91 -2.06 -3.59
C MET A 230 -21.15 -3.56 -3.40
N VAL A 231 -20.10 -4.38 -3.49
CA VAL A 231 -20.15 -5.84 -3.29
C VAL A 231 -19.31 -6.30 -2.09
N ALA A 232 -19.03 -5.39 -1.17
CA ALA A 232 -18.15 -5.65 -0.03
C ALA A 232 -18.67 -6.77 0.88
N ASP A 233 -19.98 -6.91 1.02
CA ASP A 233 -20.62 -8.01 1.76
C ASP A 233 -20.33 -9.38 1.14
N LEU A 234 -20.40 -9.47 -0.19
CA LEU A 234 -20.09 -10.69 -0.93
C LEU A 234 -18.59 -11.01 -0.89
N LEU A 235 -17.73 -9.99 -1.01
CA LEU A 235 -16.28 -10.14 -0.88
C LEU A 235 -15.89 -10.56 0.55
N ALA A 236 -16.53 -10.01 1.57
CA ALA A 236 -16.28 -10.33 2.98
C ALA A 236 -16.63 -11.78 3.34
N ALA A 237 -17.53 -12.43 2.60
CA ALA A 237 -17.84 -13.84 2.78
C ALA A 237 -16.70 -14.78 2.32
N GLU A 238 -15.81 -14.31 1.48
CA GLU A 238 -14.73 -15.11 0.87
C GLU A 238 -13.33 -14.67 1.31
N ALA A 239 -13.10 -13.36 1.45
CA ALA A 239 -11.83 -12.80 1.90
C ALA A 239 -11.65 -12.94 3.43
N ARG A 240 -10.40 -12.93 3.88
CA ARG A 240 -10.07 -13.00 5.32
C ARG A 240 -9.89 -11.65 5.98
N PHE A 241 -9.60 -10.61 5.19
CA PHE A 241 -9.46 -9.24 5.67
C PHE A 241 -9.65 -8.24 4.52
N PHE A 242 -9.95 -7.00 4.89
CA PHE A 242 -9.95 -5.85 3.97
C PHE A 242 -8.88 -4.84 4.35
N SER A 243 -8.35 -4.16 3.34
CA SER A 243 -7.56 -2.95 3.52
C SER A 243 -8.13 -1.86 2.61
N ILE A 244 -8.52 -0.73 3.19
CA ILE A 244 -9.13 0.36 2.44
C ILE A 244 -8.04 1.24 1.86
N GLY A 245 -7.93 1.25 0.53
CA GLY A 245 -6.99 2.08 -0.24
C GLY A 245 -7.60 3.43 -0.57
N THR A 246 -7.58 4.37 0.40
CA THR A 246 -8.33 5.64 0.28
C THR A 246 -7.88 6.51 -0.87
N ASN A 247 -6.62 6.45 -1.32
CA ASN A 247 -6.12 7.26 -2.42
C ASN A 247 -6.83 6.93 -3.74
N ASP A 248 -6.83 5.64 -4.13
CA ASP A 248 -7.53 5.18 -5.34
C ASP A 248 -9.05 5.22 -5.15
N LEU A 249 -9.56 4.85 -3.97
CA LEU A 249 -10.99 4.92 -3.66
C LEU A 249 -11.53 6.35 -3.85
N THR A 250 -10.82 7.36 -3.32
CA THR A 250 -11.21 8.76 -3.49
C THR A 250 -11.23 9.15 -4.96
N GLN A 251 -10.16 8.85 -5.70
CA GLN A 251 -10.06 9.14 -7.12
C GLN A 251 -11.25 8.57 -7.91
N TYR A 252 -11.61 7.32 -7.66
CA TYR A 252 -12.69 6.66 -8.40
C TYR A 252 -14.09 7.05 -7.93
N VAL A 253 -14.29 7.30 -6.63
CA VAL A 253 -15.57 7.79 -6.10
C VAL A 253 -15.85 9.20 -6.57
N MET A 254 -14.84 10.08 -6.56
CA MET A 254 -14.96 11.47 -7.00
C MET A 254 -14.86 11.64 -8.53
N ALA A 255 -14.54 10.56 -9.26
CA ALA A 255 -14.33 10.57 -10.71
C ALA A 255 -13.32 11.65 -11.16
N ALA A 256 -12.28 11.89 -10.38
CA ALA A 256 -11.28 12.92 -10.62
C ALA A 256 -9.88 12.30 -10.60
N ASP A 257 -9.05 12.67 -11.57
CA ASP A 257 -7.66 12.22 -11.66
C ASP A 257 -6.78 13.05 -10.72
N ARG A 258 -6.27 12.40 -9.66
CA ARG A 258 -5.35 13.04 -8.69
C ARG A 258 -4.02 13.51 -9.31
N GLY A 259 -3.63 12.93 -10.45
CA GLY A 259 -2.45 13.31 -11.21
C GLY A 259 -2.65 14.56 -12.07
N ASN A 260 -3.90 14.97 -12.30
CA ASN A 260 -4.21 16.14 -13.09
C ASN A 260 -4.41 17.38 -12.18
N PRO A 261 -3.47 18.36 -12.21
CA PRO A 261 -3.50 19.51 -11.29
C PRO A 261 -4.75 20.38 -11.42
N ARG A 262 -5.49 20.27 -12.54
CA ARG A 262 -6.73 21.05 -12.75
C ARG A 262 -7.91 20.50 -11.94
N VAL A 263 -7.91 19.21 -11.63
CA VAL A 263 -9.03 18.52 -10.96
C VAL A 263 -8.59 17.79 -9.69
N ALA A 264 -7.29 17.73 -9.38
CA ALA A 264 -6.75 17.06 -8.18
C ALA A 264 -7.38 17.56 -6.88
N HIS A 265 -7.80 18.83 -6.83
CA HIS A 265 -8.50 19.44 -5.69
C HIS A 265 -9.86 18.80 -5.40
N LEU A 266 -10.46 18.07 -6.35
CA LEU A 266 -11.70 17.32 -6.15
C LEU A 266 -11.46 15.98 -5.46
N CYS A 267 -10.22 15.49 -5.41
CA CYS A 267 -9.85 14.25 -4.73
C CYS A 267 -9.71 14.47 -3.21
N ASP A 268 -10.79 14.93 -2.59
CA ASP A 268 -10.83 15.13 -1.14
C ASP A 268 -11.29 13.85 -0.43
N PRO A 269 -10.40 13.17 0.34
CA PRO A 269 -10.76 11.95 1.05
C PRO A 269 -11.74 12.20 2.21
N SER A 270 -11.94 13.46 2.61
CA SER A 270 -12.91 13.86 3.63
C SER A 270 -14.34 14.02 3.08
N ASP A 271 -14.51 13.96 1.76
CA ASP A 271 -15.84 14.10 1.13
C ASP A 271 -16.83 13.04 1.63
N THR A 272 -18.10 13.44 1.73
CA THR A 272 -19.17 12.59 2.22
C THR A 272 -19.31 11.28 1.44
N ALA A 273 -19.10 11.29 0.12
CA ALA A 273 -19.19 10.09 -0.71
C ALA A 273 -18.08 9.08 -0.37
N VAL A 274 -16.86 9.57 -0.14
CA VAL A 274 -15.72 8.73 0.26
C VAL A 274 -15.94 8.17 1.66
N ARG A 275 -16.35 9.01 2.63
CA ARG A 275 -16.67 8.57 4.01
C ARG A 275 -17.78 7.53 4.03
N ARG A 276 -18.82 7.66 3.20
CA ARG A 276 -19.88 6.65 3.08
C ARG A 276 -19.34 5.34 2.52
N SER A 277 -18.47 5.40 1.51
CA SER A 277 -17.83 4.21 0.94
C SER A 277 -16.99 3.46 1.98
N VAL A 278 -16.23 4.19 2.80
CA VAL A 278 -15.49 3.63 3.93
C VAL A 278 -16.44 3.00 4.95
N ALA A 279 -17.52 3.70 5.33
CA ALA A 279 -18.49 3.20 6.29
C ALA A 279 -19.21 1.92 5.81
N MET A 280 -19.58 1.84 4.52
CA MET A 280 -20.17 0.65 3.92
C MET A 280 -19.21 -0.53 3.97
N THR A 281 -17.94 -0.32 3.64
CA THR A 281 -16.89 -1.35 3.71
C THR A 281 -16.71 -1.87 5.13
N LEU A 282 -16.63 -0.97 6.11
CA LEU A 282 -16.48 -1.34 7.52
C LEU A 282 -17.72 -2.08 8.06
N ALA A 283 -18.93 -1.72 7.61
CA ALA A 283 -20.15 -2.42 7.97
C ALA A 283 -20.17 -3.85 7.42
N ALA A 284 -19.77 -4.03 6.15
CA ALA A 284 -19.66 -5.36 5.53
C ALA A 284 -18.64 -6.24 6.26
N ALA A 285 -17.44 -5.73 6.51
CA ALA A 285 -16.40 -6.46 7.24
C ALA A 285 -16.85 -6.86 8.65
N ARG A 286 -17.50 -5.94 9.37
CA ARG A 286 -18.04 -6.21 10.72
C ARG A 286 -19.11 -7.29 10.70
N SER A 287 -20.02 -7.26 9.73
CA SER A 287 -21.09 -8.26 9.61
C SER A 287 -20.55 -9.65 9.31
N ALA A 288 -19.47 -9.74 8.55
CA ALA A 288 -18.79 -11.00 8.24
C ALA A 288 -17.78 -11.44 9.31
N GLY A 289 -17.48 -10.59 10.30
CA GLY A 289 -16.51 -10.90 11.35
C GLY A 289 -15.06 -10.91 10.88
N ILE A 290 -14.75 -10.21 9.77
CA ILE A 290 -13.39 -10.10 9.26
C ILE A 290 -12.73 -8.78 9.67
N GLU A 291 -11.40 -8.76 9.66
CA GLU A 291 -10.58 -7.60 9.94
C GLU A 291 -10.67 -6.57 8.79
N ALA A 292 -10.74 -5.28 9.12
CA ALA A 292 -10.64 -4.20 8.15
C ALA A 292 -9.68 -3.13 8.65
N GLY A 293 -8.67 -2.82 7.85
CA GLY A 293 -7.70 -1.76 8.05
C GLY A 293 -7.80 -0.67 6.98
N MET A 294 -7.04 0.38 7.15
CA MET A 294 -6.89 1.46 6.18
C MET A 294 -5.40 1.68 5.90
N CYS A 295 -5.01 1.77 4.64
CA CYS A 295 -3.62 1.93 4.23
C CYS A 295 -3.34 3.16 3.37
N GLY A 296 -4.37 3.90 2.95
CA GLY A 296 -4.22 5.17 2.24
C GLY A 296 -3.76 6.31 3.16
N GLU A 297 -3.44 7.45 2.57
CA GLU A 297 -2.91 8.63 3.30
C GLU A 297 -3.86 9.16 4.37
N LEU A 298 -5.17 8.99 4.18
CA LEU A 298 -6.19 9.36 5.17
C LEU A 298 -5.95 8.68 6.54
N ALA A 299 -5.33 7.50 6.57
CA ALA A 299 -5.03 6.80 7.83
C ALA A 299 -4.01 7.52 8.70
N ALA A 300 -3.17 8.37 8.11
CA ALA A 300 -2.15 9.16 8.80
C ALA A 300 -2.59 10.62 9.03
N ASP A 301 -3.77 11.01 8.58
CA ASP A 301 -4.31 12.36 8.77
C ASP A 301 -4.86 12.52 10.19
N PRO A 302 -4.31 13.45 11.01
CA PRO A 302 -4.80 13.69 12.36
C PRO A 302 -6.26 14.15 12.42
N GLU A 303 -6.74 14.88 11.40
CA GLU A 303 -8.13 15.36 11.34
C GLU A 303 -9.12 14.23 11.01
N ALA A 304 -8.67 13.21 10.27
CA ALA A 304 -9.48 12.05 9.94
C ALA A 304 -9.56 11.04 11.08
N THR A 305 -8.61 11.07 12.03
CA THR A 305 -8.55 10.12 13.16
C THR A 305 -9.22 10.66 14.43
N ALA A 306 -9.68 11.89 14.43
CA ALA A 306 -10.41 12.53 15.53
C ALA A 306 -11.92 12.24 15.45
#